data_71ba77dc69a9a33d7b6e92998e8a7ec6
#
_entry.id   71ba77dc69a9a33d7b6e92998e8a7ec6
#
_cell.length_a   1.000
_cell.length_b   1.000
_cell.length_c   1.000
_cell.angle_alpha   90.00
_cell.angle_beta   90.00
_cell.angle_gamma   90.00
#
_symmetry.space_group_name_H-M   'P 1'
#
loop_
_entity.id
_entity.type
_entity.pdbx_description
1 polymer ?
#
loop_
_entity_poly.entity_id
_entity_poly.type
_entity_poly.pdbx_seq_one_letter_code
_entity_poly.pdbx_strand_id
1 'polypeptide(L)'
;MGNNNQLRTLANAEQFIYRLTYTEKINNAELPHTEQQLSDTFCLLFSISGSGLLTLNDQKWRLKHLTLYTIMPGETFMLKTEPYQKHELYLFRFQLYTLQNQNIGEVSTAHARSLLNKWQFIDISSIEHIHSLLSDMTEEWQKPESISFFRSQTLFQQLIMQLFTLHKEDICDTAHALFKTKQYIDQHSEEPLSLTSLSHMAGISANHYSELFKKHFDVSVTDYITKKRMARAKQLMAKGNAKLKDIALEIGYQDPYYFSRIFKKKTGMTPSTYMKSRQRKIAAYGHSILGQLTPIHIIPYAAPLHPKWTAHDFEHHAEEIPIHLSAHRINEHAEANLQLLKETKPELIIANDHVTEEEKQVLKTICPVHFVPFTQLDWRTQFRQTAMFLNEAKEAEEWLIHYEELVNQAKKACLFDPKTVLPLRIFQDQLYLSVNRTMSEVIFQDIGLLPAFQNDGQLIEKKISIRSIQQLDPDAIFLFLHKEPKTIAFYQKLKQQEAWQNLKAVTQQAVYPLTSDPWREYTAASHQRVIQDLLSFFP
;
A
#
# COMPACT_ATOMS: atom_id res chain seq x y z
N MET A 1 33.27 33.13 -8.03
CA MET A 1 31.98 33.18 -7.29
C MET A 1 31.39 31.80 -7.01
N GLY A 2 32.12 30.70 -7.29
CA GLY A 2 31.63 29.31 -7.07
C GLY A 2 31.81 28.76 -5.64
N ASN A 3 32.75 29.26 -4.85
CA ASN A 3 33.10 28.67 -3.54
C ASN A 3 32.15 29.02 -2.38
N ASN A 4 31.38 30.09 -2.48
CA ASN A 4 30.51 30.52 -1.37
C ASN A 4 29.20 29.73 -1.23
N ASN A 5 28.74 29.01 -2.28
CA ASN A 5 27.53 28.16 -2.19
C ASN A 5 27.84 26.77 -1.64
N GLN A 6 29.07 26.27 -1.78
CA GLN A 6 29.50 25.01 -1.17
C GLN A 6 29.64 25.12 0.35
N LEU A 7 30.19 26.21 0.83
CA LEU A 7 30.32 26.52 2.26
C LEU A 7 28.96 26.70 2.95
N ARG A 8 27.95 27.26 2.27
CA ARG A 8 26.59 27.39 2.83
C ARG A 8 25.83 26.06 2.93
N THR A 9 26.16 25.08 2.10
CA THR A 9 25.49 23.74 2.15
C THR A 9 26.09 22.86 3.23
N LEU A 10 27.37 22.96 3.50
CA LEU A 10 28.06 22.33 4.63
C LEU A 10 27.70 23.00 5.97
N ALA A 11 27.55 24.32 6.02
CA ALA A 11 27.17 25.05 7.23
C ALA A 11 25.81 24.63 7.84
N ASN A 12 24.92 24.02 7.04
CA ASN A 12 23.65 23.48 7.56
C ASN A 12 23.77 22.03 8.04
N ALA A 13 24.77 21.26 7.63
CA ALA A 13 24.97 19.88 8.06
C ALA A 13 25.40 19.78 9.53
N GLU A 14 26.15 20.78 10.03
CA GLU A 14 26.63 20.87 11.42
C GLU A 14 25.48 21.03 12.45
N GLN A 15 24.29 21.40 12.00
CA GLN A 15 23.13 21.61 12.85
C GLN A 15 22.32 20.33 13.09
N PHE A 16 22.69 19.21 12.45
CA PHE A 16 21.92 17.97 12.52
C PHE A 16 22.71 16.81 13.05
N ILE A 17 22.03 15.97 13.82
CA ILE A 17 22.55 14.68 14.31
C ILE A 17 21.77 13.57 13.58
N TYR A 18 22.51 12.68 12.91
CA TYR A 18 21.99 11.51 12.22
C TYR A 18 22.26 10.27 13.07
N ARG A 19 21.22 9.63 13.57
CA ARG A 19 21.33 8.44 14.42
C ARG A 19 20.76 7.23 13.69
N LEU A 20 21.61 6.28 13.31
CA LEU A 20 21.18 5.00 12.76
C LEU A 20 20.38 4.22 13.81
N THR A 21 19.22 3.69 13.43
CA THR A 21 18.33 2.95 14.34
C THR A 21 18.06 1.52 13.87
N TYR A 22 18.30 1.22 12.58
CA TYR A 22 18.11 -0.11 12.04
C TYR A 22 18.83 -0.27 10.69
N THR A 23 19.30 -1.50 10.43
CA THR A 23 19.87 -1.88 9.14
C THR A 23 19.28 -3.21 8.67
N GLU A 24 19.09 -3.33 7.37
CA GLU A 24 18.62 -4.57 6.73
C GLU A 24 19.30 -4.74 5.37
N LYS A 25 19.85 -5.93 5.13
CA LYS A 25 20.28 -6.36 3.80
C LYS A 25 19.19 -7.24 3.20
N ILE A 26 18.65 -6.82 2.07
CA ILE A 26 17.59 -7.52 1.35
C ILE A 26 18.23 -8.22 0.15
N ASN A 27 18.43 -9.53 0.27
CA ASN A 27 19.17 -10.36 -0.71
C ASN A 27 18.24 -11.34 -1.44
N ASN A 28 16.93 -11.15 -1.54
CA ASN A 28 16.10 -12.29 -1.77
C ASN A 28 15.25 -12.29 -3.04
N ALA A 29 15.57 -13.22 -3.94
CA ALA A 29 14.69 -13.67 -5.01
C ALA A 29 13.42 -14.41 -4.49
N GLU A 30 13.37 -14.82 -3.23
CA GLU A 30 12.34 -15.70 -2.66
C GLU A 30 11.16 -14.96 -1.98
N LEU A 31 11.26 -13.65 -1.78
CA LEU A 31 10.15 -12.82 -1.30
C LEU A 31 9.82 -11.76 -2.36
N PRO A 32 9.11 -12.11 -3.42
CA PRO A 32 8.86 -11.20 -4.54
C PRO A 32 8.03 -9.97 -4.14
N HIS A 33 7.32 -10.04 -3.02
CA HIS A 33 6.45 -8.96 -2.59
C HIS A 33 6.65 -8.65 -1.10
N THR A 34 7.01 -7.42 -0.77
CA THR A 34 6.82 -6.90 0.58
C THR A 34 5.44 -6.22 0.65
N GLU A 35 4.76 -6.35 1.78
CA GLU A 35 3.53 -5.58 2.04
C GLU A 35 3.85 -4.09 2.13
N GLN A 36 2.87 -3.25 1.85
CA GLN A 36 3.00 -1.82 2.07
C GLN A 36 3.26 -1.52 3.55
N GLN A 37 4.32 -0.80 3.83
CA GLN A 37 4.77 -0.43 5.17
C GLN A 37 4.68 1.08 5.34
N LEU A 38 4.20 1.52 6.50
CA LEU A 38 4.30 2.91 6.91
C LEU A 38 5.68 3.12 7.54
N SER A 39 6.42 4.11 7.08
CA SER A 39 7.67 4.49 7.73
C SER A 39 7.39 5.47 8.87
N ASP A 40 7.79 5.13 10.07
CA ASP A 40 7.78 5.99 11.25
C ASP A 40 9.08 6.79 11.43
N THR A 41 10.10 6.42 10.66
CA THR A 41 11.45 7.00 10.70
C THR A 41 11.92 7.39 9.30
N PHE A 42 13.03 8.12 9.20
CA PHE A 42 13.70 8.33 7.92
C PHE A 42 14.38 7.05 7.45
N CYS A 43 14.25 6.73 6.15
CA CYS A 43 14.91 5.58 5.57
C CYS A 43 15.75 5.96 4.34
N LEU A 44 16.90 5.29 4.21
CA LEU A 44 17.72 5.27 3.00
C LEU A 44 17.68 3.86 2.43
N LEU A 45 17.17 3.71 1.22
CA LEU A 45 17.14 2.46 0.48
C LEU A 45 18.17 2.52 -0.65
N PHE A 46 19.19 1.68 -0.57
CA PHE A 46 20.23 1.55 -1.59
C PHE A 46 19.94 0.33 -2.45
N SER A 47 19.84 0.55 -3.76
CA SER A 47 19.75 -0.50 -4.76
C SER A 47 21.12 -0.72 -5.39
N ILE A 48 21.80 -1.79 -5.00
CA ILE A 48 23.14 -2.11 -5.50
C ILE A 48 23.04 -2.94 -6.79
N SER A 49 22.18 -3.95 -6.79
CA SER A 49 21.96 -4.79 -7.97
C SER A 49 20.57 -5.38 -8.02
N GLY A 50 20.16 -5.82 -9.21
CA GLY A 50 18.86 -6.44 -9.45
C GLY A 50 17.84 -5.47 -10.04
N SER A 51 16.65 -5.99 -10.34
CA SER A 51 15.52 -5.23 -10.84
C SER A 51 14.29 -5.46 -9.94
N GLY A 52 13.47 -4.43 -9.82
CA GLY A 52 12.28 -4.49 -8.96
C GLY A 52 11.49 -3.21 -9.06
N LEU A 53 10.46 -3.13 -8.25
CA LEU A 53 9.56 -1.99 -8.14
C LEU A 53 9.51 -1.50 -6.70
N LEU A 54 9.89 -0.26 -6.49
CA LEU A 54 9.62 0.48 -5.26
C LEU A 54 8.29 1.20 -5.44
N THR A 55 7.29 0.90 -4.62
CA THR A 55 6.10 1.73 -4.49
C THR A 55 6.31 2.63 -3.29
N LEU A 56 6.32 3.94 -3.50
CA LEU A 56 6.47 4.96 -2.46
C LEU A 56 5.20 5.81 -2.46
N ASN A 57 4.44 5.75 -1.38
CA ASN A 57 3.05 6.17 -1.35
C ASN A 57 2.29 5.45 -2.48
N ASP A 58 1.63 6.15 -3.39
CA ASP A 58 0.94 5.56 -4.55
C ASP A 58 1.79 5.54 -5.83
N GLN A 59 3.08 5.82 -5.72
CA GLN A 59 3.99 6.00 -6.84
C GLN A 59 4.90 4.81 -7.01
N LYS A 60 4.96 4.25 -8.22
CA LYS A 60 5.76 3.09 -8.58
C LYS A 60 7.05 3.50 -9.26
N TRP A 61 8.18 3.02 -8.77
CA TRP A 61 9.52 3.33 -9.26
C TRP A 61 10.26 2.03 -9.57
N ARG A 62 10.78 1.89 -10.79
CA ARG A 62 11.70 0.78 -11.06
C ARG A 62 13.02 1.03 -10.32
N LEU A 63 13.45 0.02 -9.57
CA LEU A 63 14.75 0.03 -8.93
C LEU A 63 15.85 0.05 -10.00
N LYS A 64 16.79 0.96 -9.84
CA LYS A 64 17.96 1.11 -10.71
C LYS A 64 19.21 0.65 -9.97
N HIS A 65 20.17 0.16 -10.74
CA HIS A 65 21.50 -0.17 -10.24
C HIS A 65 22.18 1.07 -9.65
N LEU A 66 22.87 0.90 -8.52
CA LEU A 66 23.61 1.93 -7.80
C LEU A 66 22.80 3.23 -7.56
N THR A 67 21.57 3.08 -7.10
CA THR A 67 20.68 4.22 -6.86
C THR A 67 20.21 4.26 -5.42
N LEU A 68 20.22 5.45 -4.81
CA LEU A 68 19.66 5.73 -3.50
C LEU A 68 18.23 6.27 -3.63
N TYR A 69 17.34 5.74 -2.79
CA TYR A 69 15.97 6.22 -2.58
C TYR A 69 15.79 6.64 -1.13
N THR A 70 15.17 7.79 -0.89
CA THR A 70 14.84 8.28 0.45
C THR A 70 13.36 8.08 0.74
N ILE A 71 13.03 7.69 1.99
CA ILE A 71 11.66 7.50 2.46
C ILE A 71 11.50 8.33 3.73
N MET A 72 10.46 9.16 3.78
CA MET A 72 10.22 10.07 4.90
C MET A 72 9.29 9.44 5.94
N PRO A 73 9.33 9.89 7.21
CA PRO A 73 8.30 9.54 8.18
C PRO A 73 6.91 9.91 7.68
N GLY A 74 5.96 9.01 7.87
CA GLY A 74 4.58 9.16 7.37
C GLY A 74 4.38 8.73 5.92
N GLU A 75 5.42 8.36 5.19
CA GLU A 75 5.29 7.79 3.85
C GLU A 75 5.14 6.28 3.91
N THR A 76 4.37 5.74 2.98
CA THR A 76 4.23 4.30 2.82
C THR A 76 5.12 3.80 1.68
N PHE A 77 5.76 2.65 1.87
CA PHE A 77 6.57 2.04 0.83
C PHE A 77 6.35 0.53 0.73
N MET A 78 6.55 0.01 -0.46
CA MET A 78 6.49 -1.41 -0.78
C MET A 78 7.58 -1.72 -1.81
N LEU A 79 8.32 -2.81 -1.57
CA LEU A 79 9.32 -3.33 -2.50
C LEU A 79 8.77 -4.60 -3.16
N LYS A 80 8.75 -4.59 -4.49
CA LYS A 80 8.50 -5.78 -5.31
C LYS A 80 9.78 -6.09 -6.07
N THR A 81 10.38 -7.23 -5.79
CA THR A 81 11.55 -7.71 -6.54
C THR A 81 11.10 -8.72 -7.59
N GLU A 82 11.78 -8.79 -8.72
CA GLU A 82 11.47 -9.79 -9.74
C GLU A 82 11.92 -11.18 -9.26
N PRO A 83 11.06 -12.20 -9.38
CA PRO A 83 11.45 -13.57 -9.03
C PRO A 83 12.61 -14.03 -9.92
N TYR A 84 13.50 -14.84 -9.35
CA TYR A 84 14.66 -15.45 -10.04
C TYR A 84 15.84 -14.52 -10.39
N GLN A 85 15.82 -13.24 -10.01
CA GLN A 85 16.99 -12.37 -10.11
C GLN A 85 17.67 -12.20 -8.75
N LYS A 86 19.00 -12.13 -8.75
CA LYS A 86 19.75 -11.76 -7.55
C LYS A 86 19.56 -10.26 -7.32
N HIS A 87 19.02 -9.91 -6.17
CA HIS A 87 18.88 -8.54 -5.72
C HIS A 87 19.81 -8.29 -4.55
N GLU A 88 20.40 -7.13 -4.54
CA GLU A 88 21.16 -6.65 -3.40
C GLU A 88 20.71 -5.24 -3.07
N LEU A 89 19.89 -5.13 -2.04
CA LEU A 89 19.35 -3.89 -1.53
C LEU A 89 19.75 -3.74 -0.06
N TYR A 90 19.97 -2.50 0.38
CA TYR A 90 20.21 -2.17 1.78
C TYR A 90 19.20 -1.13 2.23
N LEU A 91 18.56 -1.36 3.37
CA LEU A 91 17.63 -0.44 4.01
C LEU A 91 18.20 0.00 5.35
N PHE A 92 18.40 1.30 5.51
CA PHE A 92 18.84 1.91 6.75
C PHE A 92 17.76 2.83 7.28
N ARG A 93 17.38 2.66 8.56
CA ARG A 93 16.45 3.56 9.24
C ARG A 93 17.23 4.43 10.21
N PHE A 94 16.90 5.71 10.28
CA PHE A 94 17.60 6.64 11.14
C PHE A 94 16.67 7.73 11.67
N GLN A 95 17.08 8.35 12.75
CA GLN A 95 16.46 9.53 13.33
C GLN A 95 17.30 10.76 13.04
N LEU A 96 16.63 11.88 12.86
CA LEU A 96 17.24 13.18 12.56
C LEU A 96 16.88 14.16 13.67
N TYR A 97 17.88 14.72 14.32
CA TYR A 97 17.73 15.73 15.35
C TYR A 97 18.43 17.02 14.94
N THR A 98 17.92 18.14 15.44
CA THR A 98 18.58 19.46 15.28
C THR A 98 19.22 19.89 16.58
N LEU A 99 20.37 20.54 16.48
CA LEU A 99 21.05 21.22 17.58
C LEU A 99 20.67 22.71 17.54
N GLN A 100 19.79 23.14 18.44
CA GLN A 100 19.45 24.55 18.61
C GLN A 100 19.78 24.99 20.03
N ASN A 101 20.67 25.97 20.19
CA ASN A 101 21.04 26.56 21.48
C ASN A 101 21.38 25.51 22.56
N GLN A 102 22.18 24.49 22.21
CA GLN A 102 22.58 23.35 23.06
C GLN A 102 21.46 22.37 23.42
N ASN A 103 20.25 22.56 22.90
CA ASN A 103 19.16 21.60 23.06
C ASN A 103 19.01 20.74 21.81
N ILE A 104 18.79 19.44 22.03
CA ILE A 104 18.47 18.48 20.97
C ILE A 104 16.96 18.47 20.79
N GLY A 105 16.49 18.82 19.59
CA GLY A 105 15.08 18.79 19.22
C GLY A 105 14.82 17.92 17.99
N GLU A 106 13.60 17.43 17.84
CA GLU A 106 13.22 16.73 16.62
C GLU A 106 13.10 17.72 15.45
N VAL A 107 13.53 17.27 14.28
CA VAL A 107 13.43 18.06 13.04
C VAL A 107 12.02 17.93 12.48
N SER A 108 11.37 19.05 12.18
CA SER A 108 10.08 19.00 11.48
C SER A 108 10.19 18.30 10.13
N THR A 109 9.16 17.52 9.77
CA THR A 109 9.13 16.76 8.51
C THR A 109 9.34 17.64 7.29
N ALA A 110 8.85 18.89 7.30
CA ALA A 110 9.04 19.85 6.21
C ALA A 110 10.52 20.24 6.05
N HIS A 111 11.23 20.50 7.15
CA HIS A 111 12.65 20.86 7.13
C HIS A 111 13.53 19.66 6.72
N ALA A 112 13.25 18.48 7.27
CA ALA A 112 13.93 17.25 6.88
C ALA A 112 13.72 16.92 5.40
N ARG A 113 12.50 17.11 4.88
CA ARG A 113 12.19 16.93 3.45
C ARG A 113 13.03 17.85 2.56
N SER A 114 13.16 19.10 2.92
CA SER A 114 14.01 20.05 2.18
C SER A 114 15.48 19.62 2.16
N LEU A 115 15.97 19.02 3.26
CA LEU A 115 17.34 18.56 3.38
C LEU A 115 17.59 17.26 2.59
N LEU A 116 16.69 16.29 2.70
CA LEU A 116 16.86 14.92 2.18
C LEU A 116 16.37 14.75 0.73
N ASN A 117 15.54 15.66 0.22
CA ASN A 117 15.05 15.59 -1.16
C ASN A 117 16.19 15.65 -2.21
N LYS A 118 17.35 16.19 -1.85
CA LYS A 118 18.53 16.17 -2.76
C LYS A 118 19.07 14.75 -2.96
N TRP A 119 18.81 13.81 -2.04
CA TRP A 119 19.27 12.43 -2.10
C TRP A 119 18.25 11.48 -2.73
N GLN A 120 17.10 12.01 -3.14
CA GLN A 120 16.07 11.22 -3.80
C GLN A 120 16.48 10.88 -5.25
N PHE A 121 16.58 9.59 -5.56
CA PHE A 121 16.98 9.06 -6.87
C PHE A 121 18.42 9.41 -7.31
N ILE A 122 19.33 9.54 -6.35
CA ILE A 122 20.73 9.84 -6.65
C ILE A 122 21.46 8.57 -7.12
N ASP A 123 22.24 8.71 -8.19
CA ASP A 123 23.26 7.74 -8.58
C ASP A 123 24.43 7.79 -7.57
N ILE A 124 24.75 6.63 -7.02
CA ILE A 124 25.80 6.46 -6.00
C ILE A 124 27.04 5.76 -6.56
N SER A 125 27.15 5.61 -7.88
CA SER A 125 28.28 4.93 -8.54
C SER A 125 29.61 5.64 -8.32
N SER A 126 29.59 6.96 -8.08
CA SER A 126 30.76 7.76 -7.79
C SER A 126 31.26 7.66 -6.34
N ILE A 127 30.51 7.03 -5.44
CA ILE A 127 30.94 6.80 -4.06
C ILE A 127 31.90 5.60 -4.05
N GLU A 128 33.17 5.87 -3.79
CA GLU A 128 34.19 4.83 -3.68
C GLU A 128 33.84 3.83 -2.57
N HIS A 129 33.99 2.55 -2.85
CA HIS A 129 33.74 1.44 -1.93
C HIS A 129 32.35 1.42 -1.30
N ILE A 130 31.32 1.97 -1.95
CA ILE A 130 29.94 2.02 -1.41
C ILE A 130 29.44 0.65 -0.98
N HIS A 131 29.71 -0.38 -1.78
CA HIS A 131 29.25 -1.74 -1.48
C HIS A 131 29.85 -2.28 -0.18
N SER A 132 31.18 -2.14 0.04
CA SER A 132 31.82 -2.56 1.28
C SER A 132 31.32 -1.74 2.47
N LEU A 133 31.15 -0.43 2.30
CA LEU A 133 30.65 0.45 3.37
C LEU A 133 29.25 0.01 3.86
N LEU A 134 28.32 -0.28 2.94
CA LEU A 134 26.97 -0.72 3.28
C LEU A 134 26.96 -2.13 3.90
N SER A 135 27.82 -3.05 3.39
CA SER A 135 27.96 -4.41 3.95
C SER A 135 28.54 -4.37 5.35
N ASP A 136 29.68 -3.69 5.54
CA ASP A 136 30.37 -3.60 6.82
C ASP A 136 29.48 -2.98 7.90
N MET A 137 28.74 -1.92 7.53
CA MET A 137 27.79 -1.26 8.44
C MET A 137 26.68 -2.21 8.89
N THR A 138 26.15 -3.03 7.97
CA THR A 138 25.10 -4.00 8.27
C THR A 138 25.62 -5.17 9.10
N GLU A 139 26.82 -5.66 8.80
CA GLU A 139 27.48 -6.72 9.55
C GLU A 139 27.82 -6.30 10.98
N GLU A 140 28.39 -5.10 11.16
CA GLU A 140 28.68 -4.55 12.49
C GLU A 140 27.39 -4.33 13.30
N TRP A 141 26.30 -3.90 12.69
CA TRP A 141 25.02 -3.73 13.37
C TRP A 141 24.45 -5.02 13.94
N GLN A 142 24.70 -6.16 13.29
CA GLN A 142 24.17 -7.47 13.71
C GLN A 142 24.97 -8.10 14.86
N LYS A 143 26.16 -7.62 15.16
CA LYS A 143 26.98 -8.13 16.25
C LYS A 143 26.45 -7.63 17.61
N PRO A 144 26.44 -8.48 18.65
CA PRO A 144 25.89 -8.12 19.96
C PRO A 144 26.81 -7.20 20.79
N GLU A 145 28.01 -6.88 20.32
CA GLU A 145 29.02 -6.12 21.02
C GLU A 145 28.74 -4.62 20.97
N SER A 146 28.84 -3.91 22.08
CA SER A 146 28.65 -2.46 22.16
C SER A 146 29.59 -1.68 21.23
N ILE A 147 30.82 -2.16 21.04
CA ILE A 147 31.79 -1.53 20.15
C ILE A 147 31.35 -1.62 18.69
N SER A 148 30.69 -2.71 18.29
CA SER A 148 30.17 -2.91 16.92
C SER A 148 29.02 -1.95 16.62
N PHE A 149 28.18 -1.65 17.61
CA PHE A 149 27.20 -0.58 17.48
C PHE A 149 27.85 0.79 17.18
N PHE A 150 28.90 1.16 17.92
CA PHE A 150 29.63 2.39 17.64
C PHE A 150 30.29 2.41 16.26
N ARG A 151 30.85 1.27 15.83
CA ARG A 151 31.43 1.15 14.47
C ARG A 151 30.34 1.36 13.40
N SER A 152 29.19 0.73 13.54
CA SER A 152 28.07 0.90 12.62
C SER A 152 27.60 2.37 12.56
N GLN A 153 27.50 3.06 13.71
CA GLN A 153 27.19 4.49 13.75
C GLN A 153 28.26 5.34 13.05
N THR A 154 29.54 5.01 13.24
CA THR A 154 30.65 5.72 12.60
C THR A 154 30.62 5.56 11.07
N LEU A 155 30.41 4.33 10.59
CA LEU A 155 30.26 4.05 9.16
C LEU A 155 29.04 4.79 8.56
N PHE A 156 27.96 4.88 9.34
CA PHE A 156 26.78 5.64 8.92
C PHE A 156 27.08 7.15 8.80
N GLN A 157 27.83 7.74 9.75
CA GLN A 157 28.26 9.14 9.62
C GLN A 157 29.17 9.36 8.39
N GLN A 158 30.05 8.40 8.12
CA GLN A 158 30.89 8.42 6.92
C GLN A 158 30.05 8.38 5.64
N LEU A 159 29.02 7.52 5.58
CA LEU A 159 28.07 7.47 4.47
C LEU A 159 27.35 8.81 4.29
N ILE A 160 26.80 9.39 5.35
CA ILE A 160 26.13 10.69 5.33
C ILE A 160 27.07 11.79 4.79
N MET A 161 28.33 11.80 5.25
CA MET A 161 29.32 12.75 4.76
C MET A 161 29.57 12.59 3.25
N GLN A 162 29.72 11.35 2.76
CA GLN A 162 29.89 11.09 1.32
C GLN A 162 28.66 11.55 0.52
N LEU A 163 27.44 11.31 1.02
CA LEU A 163 26.21 11.78 0.36
C LEU A 163 26.14 13.32 0.28
N PHE A 164 26.67 14.04 1.26
CA PHE A 164 26.75 15.52 1.20
C PHE A 164 27.82 16.02 0.22
N THR A 165 28.84 15.23 -0.05
CA THR A 165 29.94 15.60 -0.97
C THR A 165 29.64 15.23 -2.42
N LEU A 166 28.59 14.46 -2.69
CA LEU A 166 28.16 14.16 -4.06
C LEU A 166 27.90 15.45 -4.83
N HIS A 167 28.60 15.62 -5.96
CA HIS A 167 28.44 16.78 -6.82
C HIS A 167 27.13 16.72 -7.59
N LYS A 168 26.61 17.88 -7.97
CA LYS A 168 25.38 18.03 -8.75
C LYS A 168 25.39 17.26 -10.08
N GLU A 169 26.57 16.92 -10.59
CA GLU A 169 26.78 16.18 -11.84
C GLU A 169 26.52 14.68 -11.71
N ASP A 170 26.56 14.12 -10.49
CA ASP A 170 26.26 12.72 -10.20
C ASP A 170 24.73 12.43 -10.07
N ILE A 171 23.93 13.47 -10.09
CA ILE A 171 22.47 13.34 -10.13
C ILE A 171 22.12 12.81 -11.53
N CYS A 172 21.49 11.65 -11.60
CA CYS A 172 20.89 11.16 -12.84
C CYS A 172 19.87 12.19 -13.34
N ASP A 173 20.35 13.14 -14.13
CA ASP A 173 19.68 14.40 -14.51
C ASP A 173 18.26 14.14 -15.05
N THR A 174 18.12 13.07 -15.82
CA THR A 174 16.86 12.68 -16.46
C THR A 174 15.81 12.14 -15.48
N ALA A 175 16.20 11.36 -14.47
CA ALA A 175 15.25 10.83 -13.50
C ALA A 175 14.77 11.93 -12.54
N HIS A 176 15.66 12.85 -12.16
CA HIS A 176 15.31 14.01 -11.36
C HIS A 176 14.40 14.98 -12.13
N ALA A 177 14.67 15.18 -13.42
CA ALA A 177 13.83 15.99 -14.29
C ALA A 177 12.42 15.39 -14.46
N LEU A 178 12.32 14.05 -14.62
CA LEU A 178 11.03 13.35 -14.65
C LEU A 178 10.27 13.49 -13.33
N PHE A 179 10.98 13.43 -12.20
CA PHE A 179 10.35 13.62 -10.89
C PHE A 179 9.83 15.04 -10.71
N LYS A 180 10.63 16.07 -11.07
CA LYS A 180 10.19 17.46 -11.04
C LYS A 180 8.95 17.70 -11.88
N THR A 181 8.93 17.17 -13.11
CA THR A 181 7.77 17.33 -13.99
C THR A 181 6.56 16.60 -13.43
N LYS A 182 6.75 15.44 -12.81
CA LYS A 182 5.68 14.71 -12.15
C LYS A 182 5.12 15.49 -10.95
N GLN A 183 5.98 16.04 -10.09
CA GLN A 183 5.54 16.90 -8.99
C GLN A 183 4.79 18.14 -9.52
N TYR A 184 5.25 18.70 -10.62
CA TYR A 184 4.56 19.82 -11.28
C TYR A 184 3.16 19.42 -11.73
N ILE A 185 3.00 18.24 -12.36
CA ILE A 185 1.69 17.71 -12.73
C ILE A 185 0.81 17.50 -11.47
N ASP A 186 1.36 16.99 -10.38
CA ASP A 186 0.63 16.75 -9.14
C ASP A 186 0.07 18.05 -8.52
N GLN A 187 0.78 19.16 -8.69
CA GLN A 187 0.43 20.49 -8.15
C GLN A 187 -0.40 21.36 -9.12
N HIS A 188 -0.30 21.11 -10.42
CA HIS A 188 -0.84 21.97 -11.48
C HIS A 188 -1.64 21.18 -12.52
N SER A 189 -2.28 20.08 -12.13
CA SER A 189 -2.99 19.20 -13.06
C SER A 189 -4.17 19.88 -13.76
N GLU A 190 -4.72 20.94 -13.17
CA GLU A 190 -5.79 21.77 -13.71
C GLU A 190 -5.34 22.70 -14.83
N GLU A 191 -4.07 23.01 -14.92
CA GLU A 191 -3.52 23.89 -15.97
C GLU A 191 -3.47 23.19 -17.33
N PRO A 192 -3.37 23.95 -18.44
CA PRO A 192 -3.22 23.38 -19.78
C PRO A 192 -1.82 22.77 -19.95
N LEU A 193 -1.64 21.56 -19.42
CA LEU A 193 -0.40 20.81 -19.53
C LEU A 193 -0.28 20.13 -20.90
N SER A 194 0.82 20.37 -21.60
CA SER A 194 1.17 19.70 -22.84
C SER A 194 2.41 18.83 -22.69
N LEU A 195 2.51 17.77 -23.48
CA LEU A 195 3.71 16.94 -23.55
C LEU A 195 4.95 17.81 -23.89
N THR A 196 4.78 18.79 -24.75
CA THR A 196 5.85 19.72 -25.16
C THR A 196 6.32 20.61 -24.01
N SER A 197 5.39 21.18 -23.22
CA SER A 197 5.78 22.00 -22.06
C SER A 197 6.50 21.19 -20.98
N LEU A 198 6.03 19.99 -20.69
CA LEU A 198 6.64 19.10 -19.69
C LEU A 198 7.99 18.56 -20.14
N SER A 199 8.14 18.21 -21.41
CA SER A 199 9.44 17.78 -21.97
C SER A 199 10.46 18.90 -21.98
N HIS A 200 10.03 20.13 -22.29
CA HIS A 200 10.90 21.31 -22.20
C HIS A 200 11.36 21.56 -20.75
N MET A 201 10.45 21.42 -19.78
CA MET A 201 10.79 21.53 -18.35
C MET A 201 11.78 20.43 -17.92
N ALA A 202 11.70 19.23 -18.52
CA ALA A 202 12.63 18.13 -18.29
C ALA A 202 13.96 18.27 -19.07
N GLY A 203 14.09 19.23 -19.99
CA GLY A 203 15.28 19.42 -20.80
C GLY A 203 15.53 18.33 -21.85
N ILE A 204 14.50 17.58 -22.26
CA ILE A 204 14.59 16.47 -23.21
C ILE A 204 13.49 16.55 -24.28
N SER A 205 13.65 15.80 -25.38
CA SER A 205 12.65 15.77 -26.45
C SER A 205 11.33 15.16 -26.00
N ALA A 206 10.19 15.57 -26.61
CA ALA A 206 8.85 15.11 -26.25
C ALA A 206 8.70 13.58 -26.36
N ASN A 207 9.25 12.96 -27.41
CA ASN A 207 9.19 11.53 -27.59
C ASN A 207 9.99 10.80 -26.49
N HIS A 208 11.21 11.23 -26.24
CA HIS A 208 12.07 10.65 -25.20
C HIS A 208 11.46 10.82 -23.81
N TYR A 209 10.89 12.01 -23.51
CA TYR A 209 10.17 12.26 -22.27
C TYR A 209 8.98 11.29 -22.08
N SER A 210 8.16 11.09 -23.12
CA SER A 210 7.00 10.19 -23.07
C SER A 210 7.40 8.74 -22.80
N GLU A 211 8.45 8.25 -23.50
CA GLU A 211 8.98 6.89 -23.31
C GLU A 211 9.55 6.71 -21.90
N LEU A 212 10.38 7.65 -21.45
CA LEU A 212 10.99 7.58 -20.13
C LEU A 212 9.95 7.70 -19.02
N PHE A 213 8.98 8.60 -19.14
CA PHE A 213 7.89 8.73 -18.17
C PHE A 213 7.11 7.42 -18.05
N LYS A 214 6.71 6.82 -19.18
CA LYS A 214 6.04 5.52 -19.19
C LYS A 214 6.90 4.40 -18.61
N LYS A 215 8.20 4.37 -18.94
CA LYS A 215 9.15 3.37 -18.43
C LYS A 215 9.37 3.50 -16.91
N HIS A 216 9.37 4.75 -16.39
CA HIS A 216 9.62 5.01 -14.96
C HIS A 216 8.38 4.87 -14.09
N PHE A 217 7.20 5.31 -14.60
CA PHE A 217 5.97 5.40 -13.81
C PHE A 217 4.92 4.37 -14.24
N ASP A 218 5.21 3.53 -15.24
CA ASP A 218 4.34 2.50 -15.80
C ASP A 218 2.97 3.03 -16.30
N VAL A 219 2.91 4.34 -16.58
CA VAL A 219 1.72 5.05 -17.04
C VAL A 219 2.12 6.14 -18.05
N SER A 220 1.31 6.37 -19.08
CA SER A 220 1.57 7.49 -19.99
C SER A 220 1.37 8.83 -19.28
N VAL A 221 2.09 9.89 -19.73
CA VAL A 221 1.92 11.27 -19.21
C VAL A 221 0.46 11.71 -19.25
N THR A 222 -0.20 11.46 -20.38
CA THR A 222 -1.59 11.85 -20.60
C THR A 222 -2.56 11.11 -19.68
N ASP A 223 -2.34 9.81 -19.48
CA ASP A 223 -3.14 9.03 -18.53
C ASP A 223 -2.90 9.47 -17.10
N TYR A 224 -1.67 9.83 -16.75
CA TYR A 224 -1.32 10.33 -15.42
C TYR A 224 -2.04 11.67 -15.13
N ILE A 225 -1.96 12.64 -16.04
CA ILE A 225 -2.69 13.92 -15.93
C ILE A 225 -4.21 13.66 -15.84
N THR A 226 -4.72 12.76 -16.68
CA THR A 226 -6.14 12.39 -16.66
C THR A 226 -6.53 11.78 -15.30
N LYS A 227 -5.72 10.88 -14.75
CA LYS A 227 -5.96 10.29 -13.41
C LYS A 227 -6.06 11.38 -12.33
N LYS A 228 -5.13 12.35 -12.32
CA LYS A 228 -5.14 13.46 -11.34
C LYS A 228 -6.36 14.37 -11.51
N ARG A 229 -6.70 14.73 -12.75
CA ARG A 229 -7.92 15.51 -13.05
C ARG A 229 -9.20 14.80 -12.62
N MET A 230 -9.28 13.47 -12.83
CA MET A 230 -10.45 12.68 -12.39
C MET A 230 -10.54 12.63 -10.86
N ALA A 231 -9.43 12.45 -10.14
CA ALA A 231 -9.42 12.49 -8.68
C ALA A 231 -9.92 13.86 -8.16
N ARG A 232 -9.41 14.95 -8.75
CA ARG A 232 -9.86 16.32 -8.39
C ARG A 232 -11.34 16.54 -8.71
N ALA A 233 -11.82 16.07 -9.88
CA ALA A 233 -13.24 16.12 -10.24
C ALA A 233 -14.11 15.44 -9.20
N LYS A 234 -13.73 14.24 -8.78
CA LYS A 234 -14.44 13.47 -7.78
C LYS A 234 -14.49 14.18 -6.43
N GLN A 235 -13.40 14.82 -6.00
CA GLN A 235 -13.38 15.63 -4.78
C GLN A 235 -14.35 16.82 -4.86
N LEU A 236 -14.36 17.54 -5.99
CA LEU A 236 -15.26 18.68 -6.20
C LEU A 236 -16.73 18.24 -6.24
N MET A 237 -17.02 17.13 -6.91
CA MET A 237 -18.36 16.52 -6.94
C MET A 237 -18.83 16.09 -5.54
N ALA A 238 -17.92 15.56 -4.71
CA ALA A 238 -18.22 15.15 -3.33
C ALA A 238 -18.59 16.34 -2.43
N LYS A 239 -18.08 17.55 -2.71
CA LYS A 239 -18.44 18.78 -1.97
C LYS A 239 -19.87 19.27 -2.25
N GLY A 240 -20.50 18.81 -3.33
CA GLY A 240 -21.94 18.93 -3.57
C GLY A 240 -22.48 20.28 -4.11
N ASN A 241 -21.65 21.33 -4.22
CA ASN A 241 -22.14 22.70 -4.49
C ASN A 241 -21.82 23.24 -5.89
N ALA A 242 -21.09 22.50 -6.73
CA ALA A 242 -20.64 22.99 -8.03
C ALA A 242 -21.42 22.38 -9.20
N LYS A 243 -21.69 23.18 -10.23
CA LYS A 243 -22.29 22.68 -11.49
C LYS A 243 -21.25 21.89 -12.27
N LEU A 244 -21.66 20.87 -12.99
CA LEU A 244 -20.76 20.01 -13.77
C LEU A 244 -19.86 20.81 -14.75
N LYS A 245 -20.40 21.89 -15.34
CA LYS A 245 -19.66 22.79 -16.22
C LYS A 245 -18.50 23.47 -15.47
N ASP A 246 -18.76 23.94 -14.26
CA ASP A 246 -17.75 24.65 -13.45
C ASP A 246 -16.65 23.68 -12.99
N ILE A 247 -17.05 22.47 -12.59
CA ILE A 247 -16.10 21.38 -12.25
C ILE A 247 -15.19 21.06 -13.45
N ALA A 248 -15.77 20.90 -14.66
CA ALA A 248 -14.98 20.60 -15.85
C ALA A 248 -13.91 21.67 -16.12
N LEU A 249 -14.31 22.95 -16.01
CA LEU A 249 -13.38 24.08 -16.18
C LEU A 249 -12.31 24.13 -15.10
N GLU A 250 -12.67 23.93 -13.81
CA GLU A 250 -11.75 23.95 -12.69
C GLU A 250 -10.67 22.87 -12.79
N ILE A 251 -10.99 21.71 -13.37
CA ILE A 251 -10.03 20.60 -13.54
C ILE A 251 -9.28 20.64 -14.89
N GLY A 252 -9.42 21.73 -15.67
CA GLY A 252 -8.65 21.96 -16.90
C GLY A 252 -9.28 21.36 -18.17
N TYR A 253 -10.60 21.08 -18.20
CA TYR A 253 -11.32 20.70 -19.42
C TYR A 253 -12.17 21.86 -19.91
N GLN A 254 -11.91 22.30 -21.13
CA GLN A 254 -12.69 23.38 -21.75
C GLN A 254 -14.06 22.93 -22.23
N ASP A 255 -14.21 21.65 -22.61
CA ASP A 255 -15.48 21.06 -23.06
C ASP A 255 -16.05 20.11 -21.98
N PRO A 256 -17.17 20.47 -21.33
CA PRO A 256 -17.84 19.62 -20.35
C PRO A 256 -18.38 18.30 -20.91
N TYR A 257 -18.70 18.25 -22.21
CA TYR A 257 -19.16 17.00 -22.86
C TYR A 257 -17.99 16.03 -23.05
N TYR A 258 -16.84 16.56 -23.46
CA TYR A 258 -15.61 15.75 -23.54
C TYR A 258 -15.21 15.22 -22.15
N PHE A 259 -15.23 16.06 -21.12
CA PHE A 259 -15.02 15.64 -19.74
C PHE A 259 -16.00 14.51 -19.35
N SER A 260 -17.29 14.65 -19.61
CA SER A 260 -18.30 13.63 -19.26
C SER A 260 -18.02 12.28 -19.92
N ARG A 261 -17.55 12.27 -21.18
CA ARG A 261 -17.16 11.04 -21.88
C ARG A 261 -15.93 10.38 -21.25
N ILE A 262 -14.91 11.17 -20.95
CA ILE A 262 -13.68 10.67 -20.30
C ILE A 262 -14.00 10.15 -18.90
N PHE A 263 -14.78 10.89 -18.12
CA PHE A 263 -15.21 10.49 -16.78
C PHE A 263 -15.94 9.14 -16.82
N LYS A 264 -16.95 9.00 -17.71
CA LYS A 264 -17.67 7.73 -17.88
C LYS A 264 -16.75 6.60 -18.31
N LYS A 265 -15.81 6.85 -19.22
CA LYS A 265 -14.82 5.85 -19.66
C LYS A 265 -13.91 5.36 -18.51
N LYS A 266 -13.51 6.27 -17.61
CA LYS A 266 -12.58 5.96 -16.52
C LYS A 266 -13.25 5.44 -15.24
N THR A 267 -14.52 5.80 -14.99
CA THR A 267 -15.25 5.46 -13.76
C THR A 267 -16.43 4.50 -13.96
N GLY A 268 -16.79 4.20 -15.21
CA GLY A 268 -17.96 3.36 -15.55
C GLY A 268 -19.30 4.10 -15.50
N MET A 269 -19.40 5.26 -14.85
CA MET A 269 -20.65 6.02 -14.66
C MET A 269 -20.55 7.47 -15.12
N THR A 270 -21.70 8.10 -15.38
CA THR A 270 -21.71 9.52 -15.77
C THR A 270 -21.41 10.42 -14.56
N PRO A 271 -20.85 11.64 -14.79
CA PRO A 271 -20.66 12.61 -13.71
C PRO A 271 -21.95 12.90 -12.92
N SER A 272 -23.09 13.00 -13.59
CA SER A 272 -24.38 13.28 -12.94
C SER A 272 -24.82 12.14 -12.04
N THR A 273 -24.62 10.88 -12.45
CA THR A 273 -24.89 9.71 -11.61
C THR A 273 -23.95 9.69 -10.41
N TYR A 274 -22.66 9.97 -10.65
CA TYR A 274 -21.67 10.07 -9.59
C TYR A 274 -22.01 11.18 -8.57
N MET A 275 -22.40 12.38 -9.02
CA MET A 275 -22.83 13.47 -8.14
C MET A 275 -24.05 13.10 -7.30
N LYS A 276 -25.05 12.41 -7.88
CA LYS A 276 -26.20 11.92 -7.13
C LYS A 276 -25.81 10.96 -6.01
N SER A 277 -24.91 10.03 -6.29
CA SER A 277 -24.42 9.08 -5.27
C SER A 277 -23.63 9.75 -4.15
N ARG A 278 -23.11 10.97 -4.39
CA ARG A 278 -22.32 11.77 -3.44
C ARG A 278 -23.10 12.85 -2.71
N GLN A 279 -24.36 13.07 -3.04
CA GLN A 279 -25.18 14.09 -2.35
C GLN A 279 -25.40 13.78 -0.87
N ARG A 280 -25.27 12.50 -0.47
CA ARG A 280 -25.42 12.05 0.91
C ARG A 280 -24.05 11.97 1.58
N LYS A 281 -23.88 12.68 2.68
CA LYS A 281 -22.67 12.59 3.50
C LYS A 281 -22.68 11.32 4.35
N ILE A 282 -22.28 10.21 3.76
CA ILE A 282 -22.21 8.91 4.43
C ILE A 282 -20.84 8.77 5.09
N ALA A 283 -20.80 8.37 6.35
CA ALA A 283 -19.58 8.03 7.06
C ALA A 283 -19.47 6.52 7.26
N ALA A 284 -18.31 5.95 6.96
CA ALA A 284 -17.94 4.59 7.32
C ALA A 284 -17.19 4.60 8.66
N TYR A 285 -17.71 3.91 9.66
CA TYR A 285 -17.08 3.80 10.98
C TYR A 285 -16.59 2.36 11.22
N GLY A 286 -15.44 2.06 10.65
CA GLY A 286 -14.79 0.75 10.65
C GLY A 286 -14.14 0.46 9.31
N HIS A 287 -12.93 -0.08 9.33
CA HIS A 287 -12.13 -0.30 8.12
C HIS A 287 -12.75 -1.31 7.13
N SER A 288 -13.54 -2.27 7.59
CA SER A 288 -14.25 -3.23 6.72
C SER A 288 -15.55 -2.67 6.10
N ILE A 289 -15.99 -1.45 6.47
CA ILE A 289 -17.23 -0.90 5.93
C ILE A 289 -17.07 -0.42 4.49
N LEU A 290 -15.88 0.11 4.14
CA LEU A 290 -15.65 0.63 2.80
C LEU A 290 -15.85 -0.44 1.73
N GLY A 291 -15.39 -1.67 1.98
CA GLY A 291 -15.60 -2.80 1.08
C GLY A 291 -17.05 -3.31 0.97
N GLN A 292 -17.98 -2.80 1.80
CA GLN A 292 -19.42 -3.01 1.62
C GLN A 292 -20.06 -1.90 0.76
N LEU A 293 -19.43 -0.72 0.69
CA LEU A 293 -19.97 0.46 0.01
C LEU A 293 -19.49 0.58 -1.44
N THR A 294 -18.22 0.27 -1.69
CA THR A 294 -17.61 0.42 -3.03
C THR A 294 -18.27 -0.42 -4.12
N PRO A 295 -18.76 -1.65 -3.87
CA PRO A 295 -19.49 -2.45 -4.87
C PRO A 295 -20.79 -1.82 -5.34
N ILE A 296 -21.46 -1.05 -4.50
CA ILE A 296 -22.66 -0.28 -4.85
C ILE A 296 -22.34 1.17 -5.20
N HIS A 297 -21.10 1.44 -5.61
CA HIS A 297 -20.62 2.73 -6.10
C HIS A 297 -20.70 3.89 -5.08
N ILE A 298 -20.78 3.58 -3.79
CA ILE A 298 -20.74 4.57 -2.72
C ILE A 298 -19.31 4.69 -2.17
N ILE A 299 -18.74 5.89 -2.31
CA ILE A 299 -17.51 6.25 -1.63
C ILE A 299 -17.90 7.17 -0.47
N PRO A 300 -17.62 6.83 0.78
CA PRO A 300 -18.05 7.61 1.92
C PRO A 300 -17.37 8.99 1.99
N TYR A 301 -17.99 9.92 2.67
CA TYR A 301 -17.43 11.23 2.95
C TYR A 301 -16.34 11.18 4.04
N ALA A 302 -16.47 10.24 4.98
CA ALA A 302 -15.47 9.95 6.01
C ALA A 302 -15.28 8.44 6.15
N ALA A 303 -14.04 7.97 6.20
CA ALA A 303 -13.73 6.56 6.41
C ALA A 303 -12.33 6.39 7.02
N PRO A 304 -12.09 5.31 7.79
CA PRO A 304 -10.76 4.91 8.18
C PRO A 304 -10.07 4.20 7.01
N LEU A 305 -8.87 4.64 6.68
CA LEU A 305 -8.01 4.03 5.69
C LEU A 305 -6.68 3.62 6.33
N HIS A 306 -6.21 2.43 6.00
CA HIS A 306 -4.95 1.93 6.52
C HIS A 306 -4.11 1.32 5.38
N PRO A 307 -2.84 1.74 5.21
CA PRO A 307 -2.02 1.31 4.08
C PRO A 307 -1.70 -0.19 4.06
N LYS A 308 -1.95 -0.91 5.15
CA LYS A 308 -1.72 -2.36 5.25
C LYS A 308 -3.01 -3.17 5.32
N TRP A 309 -4.00 -2.71 6.11
CA TRP A 309 -5.23 -3.50 6.37
C TRP A 309 -6.28 -3.29 5.29
N THR A 310 -6.31 -2.10 4.70
CA THR A 310 -7.18 -1.73 3.57
C THR A 310 -6.33 -1.11 2.45
N ALA A 311 -5.25 -1.81 2.08
CA ALA A 311 -4.23 -1.30 1.15
C ALA A 311 -4.83 -0.93 -0.20
N HIS A 312 -5.74 -1.74 -0.71
CA HIS A 312 -6.45 -1.47 -1.96
C HIS A 312 -7.29 -0.19 -1.88
N ASP A 313 -8.10 -0.06 -0.83
CA ASP A 313 -8.96 1.10 -0.65
C ASP A 313 -8.15 2.37 -0.40
N PHE A 314 -7.05 2.25 0.34
CA PHE A 314 -6.10 3.34 0.51
C PHE A 314 -5.50 3.79 -0.84
N GLU A 315 -5.05 2.85 -1.67
CA GLU A 315 -4.46 3.15 -2.98
C GLU A 315 -5.48 3.78 -3.97
N HIS A 316 -6.75 3.34 -3.92
CA HIS A 316 -7.74 3.71 -4.93
C HIS A 316 -8.69 4.82 -4.50
N HIS A 317 -8.93 5.00 -3.20
CA HIS A 317 -9.96 5.88 -2.68
C HIS A 317 -9.47 6.97 -1.71
N ALA A 318 -8.20 6.95 -1.26
CA ALA A 318 -7.70 7.95 -0.32
C ALA A 318 -7.87 9.39 -0.82
N GLU A 319 -7.62 9.64 -2.10
CA GLU A 319 -7.80 10.96 -2.71
C GLU A 319 -9.30 11.36 -2.87
N GLU A 320 -10.20 10.37 -2.83
CA GLU A 320 -11.65 10.59 -3.02
C GLU A 320 -12.41 10.80 -1.72
N ILE A 321 -11.88 10.33 -0.60
CA ILE A 321 -12.50 10.43 0.73
C ILE A 321 -12.02 11.72 1.40
N PRO A 322 -12.90 12.69 1.64
CA PRO A 322 -12.49 14.00 2.18
C PRO A 322 -11.96 13.95 3.61
N ILE A 323 -12.44 13.01 4.43
CA ILE A 323 -12.10 12.91 5.85
C ILE A 323 -11.59 11.50 6.16
N HIS A 324 -10.33 11.44 6.54
CA HIS A 324 -9.69 10.20 6.96
C HIS A 324 -9.83 10.05 8.48
N LEU A 325 -10.62 9.05 8.89
CA LEU A 325 -10.69 8.62 10.28
C LEU A 325 -9.47 7.76 10.60
N SER A 326 -9.04 7.76 11.87
CA SER A 326 -7.98 6.85 12.30
C SER A 326 -8.46 5.39 12.19
N ALA A 327 -7.67 4.55 11.55
CA ALA A 327 -7.88 3.11 11.50
C ALA A 327 -7.43 2.40 12.80
N HIS A 328 -6.57 3.04 13.58
CA HIS A 328 -6.13 2.57 14.90
C HIS A 328 -7.20 2.90 15.96
N ARG A 329 -8.21 2.05 16.01
CA ARG A 329 -9.40 2.28 16.85
C ARG A 329 -9.21 1.88 18.31
N ILE A 330 -8.23 1.04 18.61
CA ILE A 330 -8.07 0.42 19.92
C ILE A 330 -7.46 1.46 20.89
N ASN A 331 -8.24 1.87 21.86
CA ASN A 331 -7.96 2.64 23.08
C ASN A 331 -7.61 4.14 22.98
N GLU A 332 -7.08 4.68 21.87
CA GLU A 332 -6.62 6.08 21.85
C GLU A 332 -7.30 6.95 20.81
N HIS A 333 -7.89 6.36 19.76
CA HIS A 333 -8.41 7.11 18.62
C HIS A 333 -9.93 7.05 18.42
N ALA A 334 -10.65 6.23 19.20
CA ALA A 334 -12.11 6.14 19.09
C ALA A 334 -12.77 7.50 19.42
N GLU A 335 -12.32 8.16 20.48
CA GLU A 335 -12.83 9.47 20.90
C GLU A 335 -12.55 10.56 19.85
N ALA A 336 -11.33 10.59 19.28
CA ALA A 336 -10.96 11.51 18.20
C ALA A 336 -11.82 11.29 16.94
N ASN A 337 -12.05 10.03 16.56
CA ASN A 337 -12.93 9.69 15.43
C ASN A 337 -14.38 10.14 15.69
N LEU A 338 -14.91 9.90 16.88
CA LEU A 338 -16.26 10.33 17.26
C LEU A 338 -16.40 11.85 17.28
N GLN A 339 -15.39 12.56 17.79
CA GLN A 339 -15.37 14.03 17.77
C GLN A 339 -15.35 14.56 16.32
N LEU A 340 -14.50 13.98 15.45
CA LEU A 340 -14.42 14.36 14.06
C LEU A 340 -15.74 14.10 13.30
N LEU A 341 -16.45 13.01 13.61
CA LEU A 341 -17.78 12.74 13.07
C LEU A 341 -18.84 13.75 13.54
N LYS A 342 -18.80 14.17 14.81
CA LYS A 342 -19.70 15.24 15.31
C LYS A 342 -19.48 16.56 14.56
N GLU A 343 -18.24 16.92 14.30
CA GLU A 343 -17.88 18.13 13.55
C GLU A 343 -18.26 18.04 12.06
N THR A 344 -18.07 16.87 11.46
CA THR A 344 -18.37 16.57 10.06
C THR A 344 -19.86 16.57 9.75
N LYS A 345 -20.70 16.19 10.74
CA LYS A 345 -22.16 16.07 10.64
C LYS A 345 -22.58 15.22 9.43
N PRO A 346 -22.25 13.93 9.40
CA PRO A 346 -22.73 13.04 8.36
C PRO A 346 -24.26 12.89 8.43
N GLU A 347 -24.88 12.56 7.30
CA GLU A 347 -26.31 12.28 7.25
C GLU A 347 -26.64 10.84 7.67
N LEU A 348 -25.69 9.95 7.43
CA LEU A 348 -25.79 8.52 7.77
C LEU A 348 -24.42 7.99 8.20
N ILE A 349 -24.42 7.07 9.14
CA ILE A 349 -23.23 6.30 9.52
C ILE A 349 -23.48 4.82 9.28
N ILE A 350 -22.53 4.16 8.64
CA ILE A 350 -22.45 2.69 8.57
C ILE A 350 -21.31 2.28 9.48
N ALA A 351 -21.57 1.40 10.43
CA ALA A 351 -20.60 0.97 11.45
C ALA A 351 -20.62 -0.55 11.62
N ASN A 352 -19.53 -1.12 12.15
CA ASN A 352 -19.52 -2.51 12.57
C ASN A 352 -20.31 -2.67 13.87
N ASP A 353 -20.99 -3.81 14.07
CA ASP A 353 -21.78 -4.12 15.26
C ASP A 353 -20.95 -4.38 16.53
N HIS A 354 -19.64 -4.66 16.38
CA HIS A 354 -18.72 -4.96 17.48
C HIS A 354 -18.02 -3.71 18.07
N VAL A 355 -18.51 -2.52 17.74
CA VAL A 355 -18.14 -1.31 18.48
C VAL A 355 -18.74 -1.35 19.89
N THR A 356 -18.12 -0.66 20.87
CA THR A 356 -18.60 -0.68 22.24
C THR A 356 -20.00 -0.07 22.37
N GLU A 357 -20.72 -0.38 23.41
CA GLU A 357 -22.07 0.18 23.63
C GLU A 357 -22.03 1.70 23.83
N GLU A 358 -20.96 2.21 24.43
CA GLU A 358 -20.71 3.65 24.57
C GLU A 358 -20.54 4.30 23.19
N GLU A 359 -19.72 3.72 22.32
CA GLU A 359 -19.56 4.19 20.94
C GLU A 359 -20.90 4.17 20.18
N LYS A 360 -21.68 3.06 20.29
CA LYS A 360 -23.01 2.96 19.66
C LYS A 360 -23.95 4.08 20.09
N GLN A 361 -23.97 4.39 21.38
CA GLN A 361 -24.81 5.46 21.91
C GLN A 361 -24.37 6.82 21.34
N VAL A 362 -23.05 7.11 21.33
CA VAL A 362 -22.53 8.35 20.77
C VAL A 362 -22.83 8.47 19.28
N LEU A 363 -22.59 7.42 18.49
CA LEU A 363 -22.87 7.41 17.05
C LEU A 363 -24.35 7.71 16.76
N LYS A 364 -25.29 7.10 17.52
CA LYS A 364 -26.74 7.35 17.39
C LYS A 364 -27.14 8.79 17.70
N THR A 365 -26.36 9.52 18.50
CA THR A 365 -26.64 10.95 18.77
C THR A 365 -26.24 11.88 17.62
N ILE A 366 -25.40 11.39 16.68
CA ILE A 366 -24.90 12.20 15.56
C ILE A 366 -25.91 12.18 14.40
N CYS A 367 -26.33 10.98 13.98
CA CYS A 367 -27.27 10.78 12.87
C CYS A 367 -27.78 9.33 12.87
N PRO A 368 -28.70 8.93 11.95
CA PRO A 368 -29.08 7.54 11.78
C PRO A 368 -27.87 6.65 11.48
N VAL A 369 -27.80 5.48 12.17
CA VAL A 369 -26.69 4.53 12.07
C VAL A 369 -27.21 3.16 11.68
N HIS A 370 -26.57 2.55 10.69
CA HIS A 370 -26.71 1.13 10.40
C HIS A 370 -25.51 0.37 10.97
N PHE A 371 -25.78 -0.56 11.90
CA PHE A 371 -24.76 -1.47 12.44
C PHE A 371 -24.77 -2.76 11.61
N VAL A 372 -23.70 -2.98 10.85
CA VAL A 372 -23.55 -4.20 10.07
C VAL A 372 -23.34 -5.37 11.01
N PRO A 373 -24.20 -6.41 10.99
CA PRO A 373 -24.13 -7.55 11.90
C PRO A 373 -23.01 -8.52 11.48
N PHE A 374 -21.77 -8.09 11.70
CA PHE A 374 -20.56 -8.70 11.15
C PHE A 374 -20.36 -10.16 11.60
N THR A 375 -20.73 -10.52 12.84
CA THR A 375 -20.52 -11.86 13.38
C THR A 375 -21.69 -12.82 13.16
N GLN A 376 -22.90 -12.29 12.98
CA GLN A 376 -24.14 -13.07 13.03
C GLN A 376 -24.63 -13.53 11.64
N LEU A 377 -24.33 -12.76 10.60
CA LEU A 377 -24.82 -13.00 9.26
C LEU A 377 -23.67 -13.31 8.29
N ASP A 378 -23.99 -14.01 7.21
CA ASP A 378 -23.07 -14.17 6.08
C ASP A 378 -22.89 -12.84 5.34
N TRP A 379 -21.81 -12.72 4.59
CA TRP A 379 -21.42 -11.47 3.94
C TRP A 379 -22.43 -10.97 2.88
N ARG A 380 -23.13 -11.89 2.20
CA ARG A 380 -24.16 -11.53 1.20
C ARG A 380 -25.35 -10.87 1.88
N THR A 381 -25.79 -11.43 2.99
CA THR A 381 -26.88 -10.88 3.81
C THR A 381 -26.48 -9.53 4.42
N GLN A 382 -25.26 -9.40 4.93
CA GLN A 382 -24.72 -8.11 5.40
C GLN A 382 -24.73 -7.06 4.29
N PHE A 383 -24.25 -7.43 3.10
CA PHE A 383 -24.19 -6.54 1.94
C PHE A 383 -25.58 -6.07 1.49
N ARG A 384 -26.54 -7.02 1.37
CA ARG A 384 -27.94 -6.70 1.05
C ARG A 384 -28.58 -5.77 2.08
N GLN A 385 -28.41 -6.04 3.36
CA GLN A 385 -28.97 -5.18 4.43
C GLN A 385 -28.37 -3.77 4.39
N THR A 386 -27.06 -3.65 4.18
CA THR A 386 -26.39 -2.36 4.02
C THR A 386 -26.91 -1.62 2.80
N ALA A 387 -27.04 -2.28 1.68
CA ALA A 387 -27.57 -1.69 0.45
C ALA A 387 -29.05 -1.28 0.59
N MET A 388 -29.89 -2.09 1.25
CA MET A 388 -31.28 -1.74 1.53
C MET A 388 -31.38 -0.50 2.40
N PHE A 389 -30.57 -0.38 3.45
CA PHE A 389 -30.52 0.80 4.30
C PHE A 389 -30.12 2.08 3.51
N LEU A 390 -29.30 1.91 2.50
CA LEU A 390 -28.83 2.99 1.62
C LEU A 390 -29.75 3.27 0.43
N ASN A 391 -30.81 2.49 0.24
CA ASN A 391 -31.71 2.47 -0.93
C ASN A 391 -31.00 2.11 -2.25
N GLU A 392 -29.98 1.24 -2.19
CA GLU A 392 -29.17 0.75 -3.31
C GLU A 392 -29.32 -0.77 -3.49
N ALA A 393 -30.49 -1.31 -3.14
CA ALA A 393 -30.75 -2.76 -3.19
C ALA A 393 -30.61 -3.34 -4.60
N LYS A 394 -30.99 -2.57 -5.62
CA LYS A 394 -30.88 -2.98 -7.03
C LYS A 394 -29.41 -3.14 -7.45
N GLU A 395 -28.60 -2.17 -7.13
CA GLU A 395 -27.16 -2.16 -7.42
C GLU A 395 -26.45 -3.33 -6.75
N ALA A 396 -26.87 -3.67 -5.52
CA ALA A 396 -26.31 -4.81 -4.80
C ALA A 396 -26.66 -6.15 -5.47
N GLU A 397 -27.89 -6.33 -5.95
CA GLU A 397 -28.27 -7.57 -6.66
C GLU A 397 -27.58 -7.67 -8.03
N GLU A 398 -27.45 -6.57 -8.78
CA GLU A 398 -26.68 -6.54 -10.03
C GLU A 398 -25.22 -6.92 -9.79
N TRP A 399 -24.61 -6.40 -8.74
CA TRP A 399 -23.25 -6.75 -8.37
C TRP A 399 -23.10 -8.22 -7.93
N LEU A 400 -24.06 -8.74 -7.15
CA LEU A 400 -24.05 -10.14 -6.71
C LEU A 400 -24.16 -11.10 -7.90
N ILE A 401 -24.97 -10.77 -8.93
CA ILE A 401 -25.03 -11.56 -10.16
C ILE A 401 -23.65 -11.63 -10.82
N HIS A 402 -22.96 -10.51 -10.93
CA HIS A 402 -21.61 -10.46 -11.50
C HIS A 402 -20.58 -11.23 -10.65
N TYR A 403 -20.70 -11.17 -9.32
CA TYR A 403 -19.88 -11.97 -8.41
C TYR A 403 -20.07 -13.48 -8.65
N GLU A 404 -21.31 -13.95 -8.81
CA GLU A 404 -21.60 -15.36 -9.09
C GLU A 404 -21.06 -15.81 -10.47
N GLU A 405 -21.05 -14.93 -11.45
CA GLU A 405 -20.39 -15.22 -12.74
C GLU A 405 -18.90 -15.43 -12.56
N LEU A 406 -18.24 -14.60 -11.74
CA LEU A 406 -16.83 -14.71 -11.42
C LEU A 406 -16.51 -15.98 -10.63
N VAL A 407 -17.36 -16.34 -9.66
CA VAL A 407 -17.29 -17.63 -8.94
C VAL A 407 -17.34 -18.79 -9.91
N ASN A 408 -18.28 -18.77 -10.86
CA ASN A 408 -18.43 -19.83 -11.85
C ASN A 408 -17.21 -19.94 -12.79
N GLN A 409 -16.57 -18.83 -13.13
CA GLN A 409 -15.31 -18.84 -13.88
C GLN A 409 -14.19 -19.48 -13.06
N ALA A 410 -14.04 -19.09 -11.80
CA ALA A 410 -13.02 -19.64 -10.91
C ALA A 410 -13.25 -21.14 -10.62
N LYS A 411 -14.50 -21.59 -10.44
CA LYS A 411 -14.82 -23.02 -10.36
C LYS A 411 -14.30 -23.81 -11.57
N LYS A 412 -14.55 -23.30 -12.77
CA LYS A 412 -14.08 -23.97 -13.99
C LYS A 412 -12.55 -24.04 -14.06
N ALA A 413 -11.85 -23.01 -13.63
CA ALA A 413 -10.39 -23.01 -13.60
C ALA A 413 -9.81 -23.95 -12.52
N CYS A 414 -10.42 -23.97 -11.32
CA CYS A 414 -9.89 -24.70 -10.16
C CYS A 414 -10.29 -26.18 -10.10
N LEU A 415 -11.43 -26.58 -10.70
CA LEU A 415 -12.01 -27.92 -10.52
C LEU A 415 -11.62 -28.93 -11.60
N PHE A 416 -10.73 -28.61 -12.53
CA PHE A 416 -10.16 -29.61 -13.44
C PHE A 416 -9.38 -30.70 -12.70
N ASP A 417 -8.88 -30.40 -11.49
CA ASP A 417 -8.25 -31.33 -10.57
C ASP A 417 -8.59 -30.87 -9.14
N PRO A 418 -9.47 -31.58 -8.39
CA PRO A 418 -9.92 -31.13 -7.07
C PRO A 418 -8.75 -31.14 -6.10
N LYS A 419 -8.18 -29.96 -5.88
CA LYS A 419 -7.01 -29.78 -5.02
C LYS A 419 -7.42 -29.60 -3.57
N THR A 420 -6.74 -30.30 -2.68
CA THR A 420 -6.82 -30.07 -1.25
C THR A 420 -5.95 -28.88 -0.86
N VAL A 421 -6.50 -27.96 -0.06
CA VAL A 421 -5.84 -26.72 0.33
C VAL A 421 -5.63 -26.67 1.83
N LEU A 422 -4.43 -26.26 2.24
CA LEU A 422 -4.07 -25.98 3.63
C LEU A 422 -3.83 -24.48 3.83
N PRO A 423 -4.72 -23.74 4.50
CA PRO A 423 -4.45 -22.40 4.95
C PRO A 423 -3.46 -22.41 6.12
N LEU A 424 -2.24 -21.97 5.86
CA LEU A 424 -1.13 -21.98 6.81
C LEU A 424 -0.70 -20.56 7.15
N ARG A 425 -0.61 -20.25 8.44
CA ARG A 425 -0.04 -18.99 8.92
C ARG A 425 1.25 -19.24 9.68
N ILE A 426 2.29 -18.48 9.33
CA ILE A 426 3.55 -18.47 10.07
C ILE A 426 3.64 -17.17 10.85
N PHE A 427 3.83 -17.29 12.17
CA PHE A 427 4.01 -16.18 13.07
C PHE A 427 5.10 -16.51 14.09
N GLN A 428 6.10 -15.66 14.18
CA GLN A 428 7.33 -15.88 14.95
C GLN A 428 7.99 -17.23 14.56
N ASP A 429 8.04 -18.21 15.46
CA ASP A 429 8.62 -19.55 15.26
C ASP A 429 7.54 -20.65 15.27
N GLN A 430 6.31 -20.33 14.95
CA GLN A 430 5.17 -21.23 15.04
C GLN A 430 4.40 -21.32 13.72
N LEU A 431 3.89 -22.51 13.45
CA LEU A 431 2.95 -22.80 12.36
C LEU A 431 1.53 -22.90 12.91
N TYR A 432 0.58 -22.29 12.17
CA TYR A 432 -0.84 -22.33 12.52
C TYR A 432 -1.66 -22.76 11.32
N LEU A 433 -2.55 -23.74 11.52
CA LEU A 433 -3.71 -23.90 10.65
C LEU A 433 -4.63 -22.71 10.93
N SER A 434 -4.88 -21.86 9.92
CA SER A 434 -5.57 -20.58 10.09
C SER A 434 -6.68 -20.43 9.05
N VAL A 435 -7.91 -20.68 9.48
CA VAL A 435 -9.12 -20.57 8.65
C VAL A 435 -9.95 -19.40 9.15
N ASN A 436 -10.04 -18.36 8.36
CA ASN A 436 -10.92 -17.21 8.60
C ASN A 436 -12.23 -17.35 7.83
N ARG A 437 -13.17 -16.41 8.01
CA ARG A 437 -14.49 -16.43 7.34
C ARG A 437 -14.37 -16.39 5.82
N THR A 438 -13.44 -15.61 5.28
CA THR A 438 -13.19 -15.53 3.84
C THR A 438 -12.76 -16.89 3.28
N MET A 439 -11.86 -17.60 3.96
CA MET A 439 -11.46 -18.96 3.57
C MET A 439 -12.66 -19.92 3.61
N SER A 440 -13.44 -19.88 4.70
CA SER A 440 -14.58 -20.77 4.87
C SER A 440 -15.66 -20.52 3.81
N GLU A 441 -16.09 -19.27 3.65
CA GLU A 441 -17.23 -18.93 2.80
C GLU A 441 -16.86 -18.82 1.31
N VAL A 442 -15.71 -18.21 0.97
CA VAL A 442 -15.35 -18.01 -0.44
C VAL A 442 -14.60 -19.21 -1.01
N ILE A 443 -13.54 -19.67 -0.33
CA ILE A 443 -12.67 -20.71 -0.89
C ILE A 443 -13.33 -22.09 -0.82
N PHE A 444 -13.89 -22.45 0.34
CA PHE A 444 -14.45 -23.80 0.54
C PHE A 444 -15.92 -23.90 0.11
N GLN A 445 -16.76 -22.88 0.38
CA GLN A 445 -18.18 -22.94 0.02
C GLN A 445 -18.44 -22.43 -1.39
N ASP A 446 -18.01 -21.19 -1.73
CA ASP A 446 -18.32 -20.61 -3.04
C ASP A 446 -17.52 -21.29 -4.15
N ILE A 447 -16.21 -21.42 -4.03
CA ILE A 447 -15.37 -22.04 -5.07
C ILE A 447 -15.41 -23.56 -5.01
N GLY A 448 -15.49 -24.15 -3.81
CA GLY A 448 -15.59 -25.60 -3.63
C GLY A 448 -14.24 -26.31 -3.60
N LEU A 449 -13.15 -25.61 -3.32
CA LEU A 449 -11.86 -26.26 -3.03
C LEU A 449 -11.98 -27.09 -1.74
N LEU A 450 -11.27 -28.21 -1.70
CA LEU A 450 -11.36 -29.12 -0.57
C LEU A 450 -10.35 -28.73 0.53
N PRO A 451 -10.75 -28.66 1.80
CA PRO A 451 -9.79 -28.50 2.88
C PRO A 451 -8.96 -29.79 3.05
N ALA A 452 -7.63 -29.65 3.21
CA ALA A 452 -6.73 -30.77 3.50
C ALA A 452 -6.86 -31.29 4.95
N PHE A 453 -7.84 -30.82 5.72
CA PHE A 453 -8.07 -31.12 7.13
C PHE A 453 -9.58 -31.33 7.37
N GLN A 454 -9.93 -31.90 8.50
CA GLN A 454 -11.34 -31.99 8.88
C GLN A 454 -11.88 -30.59 9.17
N ASN A 455 -12.83 -30.14 8.36
CA ASN A 455 -13.47 -28.83 8.45
C ASN A 455 -14.95 -29.00 8.75
N ASP A 456 -15.38 -28.57 9.92
CA ASP A 456 -16.77 -28.52 10.37
C ASP A 456 -17.42 -27.12 10.15
N GLY A 457 -16.82 -26.29 9.32
CA GLY A 457 -17.29 -24.93 9.01
C GLY A 457 -16.92 -23.87 10.04
N GLN A 458 -16.16 -24.22 11.06
CA GLN A 458 -15.74 -23.30 12.10
C GLN A 458 -14.48 -22.52 11.71
N LEU A 459 -14.31 -21.36 12.34
CA LEU A 459 -13.05 -20.60 12.28
C LEU A 459 -11.98 -21.35 13.07
N ILE A 460 -10.81 -21.52 12.48
CA ILE A 460 -9.72 -22.28 13.08
C ILE A 460 -8.49 -21.40 13.20
N GLU A 461 -7.92 -21.35 14.38
CA GLU A 461 -6.60 -20.78 14.64
C GLU A 461 -5.88 -21.73 15.60
N LYS A 462 -5.22 -22.77 15.06
CA LYS A 462 -4.64 -23.86 15.84
C LYS A 462 -3.18 -24.07 15.45
N LYS A 463 -2.30 -24.19 16.46
CA LYS A 463 -0.91 -24.60 16.22
C LYS A 463 -0.84 -25.96 15.55
N ILE A 464 0.03 -26.08 14.55
CA ILE A 464 0.25 -27.31 13.80
C ILE A 464 1.75 -27.56 13.66
N SER A 465 2.15 -28.84 13.66
CA SER A 465 3.53 -29.22 13.43
C SER A 465 3.81 -29.53 11.96
N ILE A 466 5.06 -29.47 11.54
CA ILE A 466 5.45 -29.89 10.19
C ILE A 466 5.10 -31.37 9.95
N ARG A 467 5.22 -32.22 10.96
CA ARG A 467 4.82 -33.63 10.87
C ARG A 467 3.32 -33.78 10.63
N SER A 468 2.49 -32.94 11.25
CA SER A 468 1.04 -32.96 10.99
C SER A 468 0.73 -32.47 9.56
N ILE A 469 1.49 -31.50 9.05
CA ILE A 469 1.33 -31.04 7.66
C ILE A 469 1.72 -32.15 6.67
N GLN A 470 2.77 -32.93 6.95
CA GLN A 470 3.14 -34.11 6.15
C GLN A 470 2.05 -35.18 6.16
N GLN A 471 1.37 -35.37 7.29
CA GLN A 471 0.24 -36.34 7.36
C GLN A 471 -0.98 -35.88 6.58
N LEU A 472 -1.22 -34.58 6.51
CA LEU A 472 -2.30 -34.00 5.71
C LEU A 472 -1.99 -33.98 4.22
N ASP A 473 -0.71 -33.90 3.87
CA ASP A 473 -0.13 -33.87 2.51
C ASP A 473 -0.94 -33.04 1.50
N PRO A 474 -1.13 -31.72 1.73
CA PRO A 474 -1.99 -30.88 0.91
C PRO A 474 -1.45 -30.72 -0.51
N ASP A 475 -2.36 -30.63 -1.49
CA ASP A 475 -2.00 -30.29 -2.88
C ASP A 475 -1.54 -28.86 -3.03
N ALA A 476 -2.09 -27.94 -2.22
CA ALA A 476 -1.73 -26.53 -2.20
C ALA A 476 -1.68 -25.97 -0.77
N ILE A 477 -0.78 -25.03 -0.55
CA ILE A 477 -0.66 -24.27 0.70
C ILE A 477 -0.96 -22.80 0.43
N PHE A 478 -1.97 -22.26 1.10
CA PHE A 478 -2.27 -20.83 1.14
C PHE A 478 -1.54 -20.22 2.34
N LEU A 479 -0.42 -19.52 2.08
CA LEU A 479 0.53 -19.13 3.11
C LEU A 479 0.38 -17.69 3.53
N PHE A 480 -0.03 -17.46 4.79
CA PHE A 480 0.10 -16.17 5.47
C PHE A 480 1.43 -16.09 6.21
N LEU A 481 2.30 -15.21 5.75
CA LEU A 481 3.60 -14.98 6.37
C LEU A 481 3.64 -13.60 7.04
N HIS A 482 3.76 -13.57 8.37
CA HIS A 482 4.03 -12.33 9.08
C HIS A 482 5.46 -11.85 8.79
N LYS A 483 5.61 -10.58 8.38
CA LYS A 483 6.91 -10.04 7.93
C LYS A 483 7.76 -9.47 9.06
N GLU A 484 7.74 -10.12 10.21
CA GLU A 484 8.67 -9.83 11.31
C GLU A 484 9.98 -10.59 11.10
N PRO A 485 11.14 -10.02 11.48
CA PRO A 485 12.45 -10.66 11.27
C PRO A 485 12.53 -12.08 11.80
N LYS A 486 11.94 -12.33 12.98
CA LYS A 486 11.90 -13.66 13.61
C LYS A 486 11.10 -14.66 12.78
N THR A 487 9.95 -14.25 12.26
CA THR A 487 9.09 -15.09 11.42
C THR A 487 9.76 -15.42 10.08
N ILE A 488 10.40 -14.44 9.47
CA ILE A 488 11.12 -14.63 8.21
C ILE A 488 12.30 -15.60 8.41
N ALA A 489 13.10 -15.40 9.45
CA ALA A 489 14.22 -16.28 9.79
C ALA A 489 13.76 -17.73 10.05
N PHE A 490 12.63 -17.89 10.72
CA PHE A 490 12.03 -19.21 10.96
C PHE A 490 11.59 -19.85 9.63
N TYR A 491 10.90 -19.11 8.77
CA TYR A 491 10.46 -19.63 7.46
C TYR A 491 11.64 -20.03 6.57
N GLN A 492 12.72 -19.26 6.57
CA GLN A 492 13.94 -19.61 5.84
C GLN A 492 14.54 -20.95 6.36
N LYS A 493 14.59 -21.13 7.67
CA LYS A 493 15.02 -22.42 8.26
C LYS A 493 14.06 -23.56 7.92
N LEU A 494 12.75 -23.30 7.94
CA LEU A 494 11.72 -24.29 7.59
C LEU A 494 11.88 -24.77 6.16
N LYS A 495 12.16 -23.88 5.21
CA LYS A 495 12.36 -24.23 3.80
C LYS A 495 13.59 -25.13 3.55
N GLN A 496 14.56 -25.11 4.46
CA GLN A 496 15.76 -25.98 4.38
C GLN A 496 15.51 -27.36 4.97
N GLN A 497 14.43 -27.59 5.69
CA GLN A 497 14.11 -28.87 6.27
C GLN A 497 13.59 -29.84 5.21
N GLU A 498 14.12 -31.05 5.19
CA GLU A 498 13.67 -32.13 4.31
C GLU A 498 12.16 -32.39 4.45
N ALA A 499 11.65 -32.29 5.68
CA ALA A 499 10.22 -32.42 5.98
C ALA A 499 9.32 -31.40 5.25
N TRP A 500 9.82 -30.19 4.98
CA TRP A 500 9.12 -29.20 4.20
C TRP A 500 9.29 -29.41 2.71
N GLN A 501 10.52 -29.71 2.27
CA GLN A 501 10.85 -29.87 0.86
C GLN A 501 10.13 -31.05 0.21
N ASN A 502 9.85 -32.10 0.98
CA ASN A 502 9.15 -33.31 0.51
C ASN A 502 7.62 -33.18 0.51
N LEU A 503 7.04 -32.03 0.94
CA LEU A 503 5.60 -31.82 0.83
C LEU A 503 5.16 -31.75 -0.63
N LYS A 504 4.04 -32.37 -0.97
CA LYS A 504 3.45 -32.35 -2.31
C LYS A 504 3.27 -30.92 -2.84
N ALA A 505 2.69 -30.03 -2.02
CA ALA A 505 2.52 -28.62 -2.38
C ALA A 505 3.84 -27.90 -2.68
N VAL A 506 4.94 -28.25 -1.99
CA VAL A 506 6.26 -27.63 -2.20
C VAL A 506 6.92 -28.17 -3.47
N THR A 507 6.88 -29.50 -3.68
CA THR A 507 7.46 -30.13 -4.87
C THR A 507 6.74 -29.71 -6.15
N GLN A 508 5.44 -29.45 -6.09
CA GLN A 508 4.61 -28.96 -7.19
C GLN A 508 4.59 -27.43 -7.33
N GLN A 509 5.37 -26.69 -6.53
CA GLN A 509 5.39 -25.23 -6.51
C GLN A 509 4.02 -24.58 -6.21
N ALA A 510 3.16 -25.29 -5.49
CA ALA A 510 1.80 -24.88 -5.13
C ALA A 510 1.72 -24.26 -3.70
N VAL A 511 2.73 -23.48 -3.32
CA VAL A 511 2.73 -22.67 -2.11
C VAL A 511 2.48 -21.22 -2.52
N TYR A 512 1.27 -20.72 -2.24
CA TYR A 512 0.81 -19.39 -2.65
C TYR A 512 0.88 -18.42 -1.47
N PRO A 513 1.81 -17.44 -1.51
CA PRO A 513 1.87 -16.40 -0.49
C PRO A 513 0.64 -15.50 -0.57
N LEU A 514 -0.04 -15.30 0.56
CA LEU A 514 -1.22 -14.45 0.67
C LEU A 514 -0.89 -13.16 1.43
N THR A 515 -1.53 -12.07 1.01
CA THR A 515 -1.49 -10.77 1.69
C THR A 515 -2.66 -10.61 2.67
N SER A 516 -2.56 -9.69 3.62
CA SER A 516 -3.67 -9.41 4.55
C SER A 516 -4.89 -8.88 3.82
N ASP A 517 -4.70 -7.94 2.92
CA ASP A 517 -5.72 -7.43 2.00
C ASP A 517 -5.48 -8.12 0.63
N PRO A 518 -6.48 -8.81 0.03
CA PRO A 518 -7.89 -8.92 0.48
C PRO A 518 -8.20 -10.12 1.40
N TRP A 519 -7.27 -11.03 1.65
CA TRP A 519 -7.53 -12.37 2.18
C TRP A 519 -7.95 -12.44 3.65
N ARG A 520 -7.70 -11.38 4.42
CA ARG A 520 -8.12 -11.26 5.83
C ARG A 520 -9.20 -10.22 6.05
N GLU A 521 -9.60 -9.54 5.01
CA GLU A 521 -10.74 -8.65 5.00
C GLU A 521 -12.02 -9.47 4.72
N TYR A 522 -13.14 -9.10 5.33
CA TYR A 522 -14.41 -9.81 5.15
C TYR A 522 -15.47 -8.83 4.68
N THR A 523 -15.49 -8.59 3.36
CA THR A 523 -16.38 -7.64 2.68
C THR A 523 -16.70 -8.12 1.28
N ALA A 524 -17.78 -7.60 0.67
CA ALA A 524 -18.13 -7.92 -0.71
C ALA A 524 -16.98 -7.62 -1.69
N ALA A 525 -16.36 -6.42 -1.60
CA ALA A 525 -15.26 -6.05 -2.47
C ALA A 525 -14.01 -6.93 -2.29
N SER A 526 -13.65 -7.27 -1.05
CA SER A 526 -12.50 -8.14 -0.80
C SER A 526 -12.71 -9.55 -1.33
N HIS A 527 -13.92 -10.10 -1.21
CA HIS A 527 -14.25 -11.44 -1.72
C HIS A 527 -14.12 -11.52 -3.24
N GLN A 528 -14.54 -10.50 -3.97
CA GLN A 528 -14.30 -10.41 -5.41
C GLN A 528 -12.80 -10.43 -5.74
N ARG A 529 -11.98 -9.66 -5.01
CA ARG A 529 -10.53 -9.61 -5.21
C ARG A 529 -9.85 -10.94 -4.86
N VAL A 530 -10.33 -11.64 -3.82
CA VAL A 530 -9.87 -13.00 -3.48
C VAL A 530 -10.07 -13.97 -4.64
N ILE A 531 -11.24 -13.92 -5.32
CA ILE A 531 -11.49 -14.77 -6.49
C ILE A 531 -10.57 -14.39 -7.66
N GLN A 532 -10.32 -13.09 -7.87
CA GLN A 532 -9.38 -12.62 -8.91
C GLN A 532 -7.95 -13.07 -8.65
N ASP A 533 -7.49 -13.01 -7.39
CA ASP A 533 -6.19 -13.56 -6.98
C ASP A 533 -6.14 -15.07 -7.23
N LEU A 534 -7.20 -15.79 -6.86
CA LEU A 534 -7.28 -17.23 -7.05
C LEU A 534 -7.16 -17.63 -8.53
N LEU A 535 -7.83 -16.90 -9.43
CA LEU A 535 -7.71 -17.08 -10.88
C LEU A 535 -6.27 -16.88 -11.39
N SER A 536 -5.46 -16.07 -10.70
CA SER A 536 -4.04 -15.89 -11.04
C SER A 536 -3.16 -17.05 -10.56
N PHE A 537 -3.60 -17.81 -9.54
CA PHE A 537 -2.89 -18.98 -9.03
C PHE A 537 -3.12 -20.22 -9.89
N PHE A 538 -4.26 -20.28 -10.57
CA PHE A 538 -4.67 -21.42 -11.41
C PHE A 538 -5.00 -20.90 -12.83
N PRO A 539 -3.96 -20.52 -13.63
CA PRO A 539 -4.14 -19.95 -14.98
C PRO A 539 -4.67 -20.95 -16.00
#